data_db36e7210a79495e0fc88cb5e5726b48
#
_entry.id   db36e7210a79495e0fc88cb5e5726b48
#
_cell.length_a   1.000
_cell.length_b   1.000
_cell.length_c   1.000
_cell.angle_alpha   90.00
_cell.angle_beta   90.00
_cell.angle_gamma   90.00
#
_symmetry.space_group_name_H-M   'P 1'
#
loop_
_entity.id
_entity.type
_entity.pdbx_description
1 polymer ?
#
loop_
_entity_poly.entity_id
_entity_poly.type
_entity_poly.pdbx_seq_one_letter_code
_entity_poly.pdbx_strand_id
1 'polypeptide(L)'
;MPPKQISPPTPTTLYMSITTVFFDSREIYSGQYHKHPYGEINCVVPIDDTFELEGLPVGENWKGKGWTSLAPGTHHYPRARGGRGVALFFLPSGRIAYDVRPGDGQPVGA
;
A
#
# COMPACT_ATOMS: atom_id res chain seq x y z
N MET A 1 -13.54 1.90 0.06
CA MET A 1 -13.90 0.68 0.78
C MET A 1 -12.89 0.41 1.89
N PRO A 2 -13.33 -0.07 3.04
CA PRO A 2 -12.39 -0.41 4.11
C PRO A 2 -11.51 -1.60 3.70
N PRO A 3 -10.26 -1.63 4.17
CA PRO A 3 -9.41 -2.79 3.99
C PRO A 3 -10.01 -4.03 4.66
N LYS A 4 -9.79 -5.17 4.04
CA LYS A 4 -10.23 -6.45 4.60
C LYS A 4 -9.04 -7.40 4.72
N GLN A 5 -8.72 -7.82 5.93
CA GLN A 5 -7.68 -8.82 6.13
C GLN A 5 -8.17 -10.18 5.65
N ILE A 6 -7.41 -10.78 4.74
CA ILE A 6 -7.66 -12.13 4.22
C ILE A 6 -6.99 -13.16 5.15
N SER A 7 -5.79 -12.87 5.60
CA SER A 7 -5.03 -13.78 6.46
C SER A 7 -4.20 -13.00 7.46
N PRO A 8 -4.21 -13.41 8.76
CA PRO A 8 -3.21 -12.92 9.71
C PRO A 8 -1.84 -13.51 9.40
N PRO A 9 -0.77 -13.02 10.04
CA PRO A 9 0.54 -13.64 9.92
C PRO A 9 0.53 -15.11 10.40
N THR A 10 0.99 -16.01 9.55
CA THR A 10 1.05 -17.45 9.85
C THR A 10 2.33 -18.03 9.25
N PRO A 11 2.74 -19.24 9.66
CA PRO A 11 3.87 -19.91 9.02
C PRO A 11 3.66 -20.09 7.50
N THR A 12 2.42 -20.36 7.08
CA THR A 12 2.10 -20.55 5.66
C THR A 12 2.29 -19.27 4.85
N THR A 13 2.06 -18.11 5.45
CA THR A 13 2.24 -16.80 4.80
C THR A 13 3.62 -16.21 5.06
N LEU A 14 4.57 -16.99 5.60
CA LEU A 14 5.86 -16.51 6.06
C LEU A 14 5.72 -15.35 7.06
N TYR A 15 4.71 -15.47 7.94
CA TYR A 15 4.36 -14.48 8.96
C TYR A 15 4.01 -13.10 8.40
N MET A 16 3.52 -13.04 7.17
CA MET A 16 2.94 -11.82 6.62
C MET A 16 1.42 -11.84 6.78
N SER A 17 0.85 -10.69 7.10
CA SER A 17 -0.58 -10.52 6.93
C SER A 17 -0.88 -10.23 5.47
N ILE A 18 -2.06 -10.63 5.02
CA ILE A 18 -2.53 -10.35 3.66
C ILE A 18 -3.83 -9.58 3.80
N THR A 19 -3.85 -8.36 3.27
CA THR A 19 -5.00 -7.47 3.31
C THR A 19 -5.36 -7.06 1.90
N THR A 20 -6.66 -7.11 1.57
CA THR A 20 -7.15 -6.63 0.28
C THR A 20 -7.82 -5.27 0.45
N VAL A 21 -7.61 -4.39 -0.53
CA VAL A 21 -8.29 -3.11 -0.60
C VAL A 21 -8.84 -2.94 -2.01
N PHE A 22 -10.14 -2.65 -2.10
CA PHE A 22 -10.77 -2.27 -3.36
C PHE A 22 -10.77 -0.74 -3.46
N PHE A 23 -10.31 -0.23 -4.60
CA PHE A 23 -10.32 1.20 -4.90
C PHE A 23 -11.30 1.48 -6.04
N ASP A 24 -12.08 2.53 -5.89
CA ASP A 24 -12.89 3.11 -6.96
C ASP A 24 -12.51 4.58 -7.06
N SER A 25 -11.45 4.85 -7.80
CA SER A 25 -10.80 6.16 -7.81
C SER A 25 -10.82 6.78 -9.20
N ARG A 26 -11.88 7.50 -9.51
CA ARG A 26 -11.96 8.29 -10.77
C ARG A 26 -10.99 9.45 -10.75
N GLU A 27 -10.78 10.03 -9.57
CA GLU A 27 -9.75 11.03 -9.30
C GLU A 27 -8.72 10.41 -8.37
N ILE A 28 -7.67 11.15 -8.02
CA ILE A 28 -6.69 10.64 -7.08
C ILE A 28 -7.34 10.45 -5.70
N TYR A 29 -7.35 9.21 -5.23
CA TYR A 29 -7.78 8.88 -3.89
C TYR A 29 -6.55 8.79 -2.99
N SER A 30 -6.63 9.42 -1.81
CA SER A 30 -5.57 9.36 -0.80
C SER A 30 -6.12 8.72 0.47
N GLY A 31 -5.46 7.66 0.92
CA GLY A 31 -5.79 7.01 2.17
C GLY A 31 -5.13 7.69 3.37
N GLN A 32 -5.21 7.06 4.52
CA GLN A 32 -4.64 7.57 5.76
C GLN A 32 -3.12 7.48 5.75
N TYR A 33 -2.45 8.52 6.23
CA TYR A 33 -0.99 8.51 6.36
C TYR A 33 -0.55 7.42 7.35
N HIS A 34 0.48 6.66 6.97
CA HIS A 34 0.97 5.57 7.80
C HIS A 34 2.44 5.26 7.53
N LYS A 35 3.03 4.47 8.41
CA LYS A 35 4.40 3.99 8.31
C LYS A 35 4.41 2.47 8.21
N HIS A 36 5.35 1.95 7.43
CA HIS A 36 5.61 0.51 7.30
C HIS A 36 6.88 0.16 8.09
N PRO A 37 6.77 -0.24 9.39
CA PRO A 37 7.95 -0.53 10.21
C PRO A 37 8.85 -1.59 9.62
N TYR A 38 8.26 -2.60 8.97
CA TYR A 38 9.00 -3.72 8.37
C TYR A 38 8.89 -3.75 6.84
N GLY A 39 8.41 -2.68 6.24
CA GLY A 39 8.19 -2.63 4.80
C GLY A 39 6.85 -3.21 4.38
N GLU A 40 6.63 -3.27 3.08
CA GLU A 40 5.38 -3.77 2.49
C GLU A 40 5.65 -4.24 1.07
N ILE A 41 4.98 -5.31 0.68
CA ILE A 41 4.93 -5.78 -0.71
C ILE A 41 3.48 -5.73 -1.15
N ASN A 42 3.23 -5.17 -2.33
CA ASN A 42 1.87 -5.00 -2.85
C ASN A 42 1.72 -5.65 -4.21
N CYS A 43 0.61 -6.35 -4.40
CA CYS A 43 0.19 -6.82 -5.70
C CYS A 43 -0.95 -5.95 -6.19
N VAL A 44 -0.78 -5.31 -7.34
CA VAL A 44 -1.78 -4.43 -7.93
C VAL A 44 -2.52 -5.18 -9.02
N VAL A 45 -3.86 -5.22 -8.92
CA VAL A 45 -4.74 -5.89 -9.87
C VAL A 45 -5.75 -4.87 -10.40
N PRO A 46 -5.48 -4.23 -11.55
CA PRO A 46 -6.43 -3.30 -12.16
C PRO A 46 -7.72 -4.00 -12.58
N ILE A 47 -8.86 -3.38 -12.30
CA ILE A 47 -10.14 -3.73 -12.92
C ILE A 47 -10.31 -2.90 -14.17
N ASP A 48 -10.05 -1.59 -14.08
CA ASP A 48 -9.95 -0.71 -15.24
C ASP A 48 -8.48 -0.61 -15.65
N ASP A 49 -8.19 -0.68 -16.95
CA ASP A 49 -6.80 -0.69 -17.47
C ASP A 49 -5.99 0.52 -17.07
N THR A 50 -6.67 1.62 -16.74
CA THR A 50 -6.03 2.87 -16.34
C THR A 50 -5.72 2.97 -14.86
N PHE A 51 -6.16 1.99 -14.06
CA PHE A 51 -5.93 2.03 -12.62
C PHE A 51 -4.44 1.91 -12.28
N GLU A 52 -3.99 2.77 -11.37
CA GLU A 52 -2.63 2.75 -10.86
C GLU A 52 -2.60 3.01 -9.37
N LEU A 53 -1.71 2.32 -8.67
CA LEU A 53 -1.39 2.53 -7.27
C LEU A 53 -0.03 3.23 -7.18
N GLU A 54 0.07 4.24 -6.33
CA GLU A 54 1.32 4.95 -6.14
C GLU A 54 2.24 4.18 -5.20
N GLY A 55 3.46 3.93 -5.69
CA GLY A 55 4.56 3.49 -4.86
C GLY A 55 5.43 4.68 -4.45
N LEU A 56 6.68 4.43 -4.14
CA LEU A 56 7.64 5.46 -3.75
C LEU A 56 8.79 5.49 -4.77
N PRO A 57 9.36 6.65 -5.09
CA PRO A 57 9.07 7.99 -4.53
C PRO A 57 7.70 8.53 -4.90
N VAL A 58 7.17 9.37 -4.03
CA VAL A 58 5.86 9.99 -4.22
C VAL A 58 5.82 10.81 -5.50
N GLY A 59 4.75 10.62 -6.28
CA GLY A 59 4.54 11.35 -7.53
C GLY A 59 5.27 10.80 -8.75
N GLU A 60 6.18 9.85 -8.58
CA GLU A 60 7.02 9.35 -9.65
C GLU A 60 6.79 7.87 -9.98
N ASN A 61 6.20 7.12 -9.06
CA ASN A 61 6.13 5.66 -9.19
C ASN A 61 4.68 5.18 -9.12
N TRP A 62 3.94 5.43 -10.19
CA TRP A 62 2.59 4.91 -10.35
C TRP A 62 2.66 3.55 -11.04
N LYS A 63 2.05 2.55 -10.42
CA LYS A 63 2.10 1.17 -10.90
C LYS A 63 0.70 0.68 -11.27
N GLY A 64 0.55 0.24 -12.50
CA GLY A 64 -0.59 -0.55 -12.93
C GLY A 64 -0.43 -2.00 -12.48
N LYS A 65 -0.77 -2.97 -13.33
CA LYS A 65 -0.65 -4.39 -12.98
C LYS A 65 0.79 -4.74 -12.57
N GLY A 66 0.93 -5.43 -11.46
CA GLY A 66 2.22 -5.96 -11.00
C GLY A 66 2.47 -5.74 -9.52
N TRP A 67 3.74 -5.67 -9.16
CA TRP A 67 4.18 -5.63 -7.78
C TRP A 67 4.89 -4.32 -7.47
N THR A 68 4.67 -3.82 -6.25
CA THR A 68 5.45 -2.73 -5.68
C THR A 68 6.01 -3.17 -4.34
N SER A 69 7.06 -2.52 -3.87
CA SER A 69 7.60 -2.77 -2.55
C SER A 69 8.01 -1.46 -1.88
N LEU A 70 7.81 -1.40 -0.58
CA LEU A 70 8.17 -0.27 0.25
C LEU A 70 9.17 -0.74 1.30
N ALA A 71 10.30 -0.03 1.40
CA ALA A 71 11.36 -0.39 2.34
C ALA A 71 10.91 -0.22 3.80
N PRO A 72 11.52 -0.96 4.75
CA PRO A 72 11.24 -0.75 6.16
C PRO A 72 11.46 0.70 6.58
N GLY A 73 10.57 1.22 7.42
CA GLY A 73 10.65 2.58 7.93
C GLY A 73 10.06 3.64 7.02
N THR A 74 9.63 3.31 5.81
CA THR A 74 8.98 4.28 4.91
C THR A 74 7.59 4.66 5.41
N HIS A 75 7.20 5.91 5.16
CA HIS A 75 5.86 6.37 5.50
C HIS A 75 5.32 7.28 4.39
N HIS A 76 4.00 7.24 4.19
CA HIS A 76 3.38 7.93 3.07
C HIS A 76 1.84 8.02 3.23
N TYR A 77 1.22 8.83 2.36
CA TYR A 77 -0.20 8.68 2.07
C TYR A 77 -0.33 7.66 0.93
N PRO A 78 -1.06 6.54 1.13
CA PRO A 78 -1.33 5.66 0.00
C PRO A 78 -2.30 6.34 -0.97
N ARG A 79 -1.96 6.36 -2.26
CA ARG A 79 -2.77 7.00 -3.28
C ARG A 79 -3.03 6.06 -4.45
N ALA A 80 -4.24 6.19 -5.01
CA ALA A 80 -4.66 5.45 -6.19
C ALA A 80 -5.36 6.40 -7.16
N ARG A 81 -5.31 6.07 -8.44
CA ARG A 81 -5.94 6.85 -9.49
C ARG A 81 -6.36 5.98 -10.68
N GLY A 82 -7.15 6.55 -11.59
CA GLY A 82 -7.40 5.95 -12.89
C GLY A 82 -8.56 4.98 -12.95
N GLY A 83 -9.37 4.85 -11.90
CA GLY A 83 -10.57 4.03 -11.90
C GLY A 83 -10.60 2.98 -10.81
N ARG A 84 -11.07 1.78 -11.15
CA ARG A 84 -11.25 0.71 -10.19
C ARG A 84 -10.08 -0.26 -10.22
N GLY A 85 -9.70 -0.75 -9.05
CA GLY A 85 -8.67 -1.75 -8.91
C GLY A 85 -8.65 -2.36 -7.52
N VAL A 86 -7.88 -3.42 -7.38
CA VAL A 86 -7.68 -4.12 -6.11
C VAL A 86 -6.18 -4.13 -5.83
N ALA A 87 -5.81 -3.93 -4.58
CA ALA A 87 -4.44 -4.16 -4.14
C ALA A 87 -4.43 -5.18 -3.00
N LEU A 88 -3.48 -6.09 -3.06
CA LEU A 88 -3.18 -7.01 -1.97
C LEU A 88 -1.93 -6.49 -1.26
N PHE A 89 -2.05 -6.23 0.04
CA PHE A 89 -0.97 -5.73 0.86
C PHE A 89 -0.42 -6.87 1.73
N PHE A 90 0.88 -7.14 1.56
CA PHE A 90 1.60 -8.16 2.34
C PHE A 90 2.49 -7.42 3.34
N LEU A 91 2.13 -7.52 4.62
CA LEU A 91 2.83 -6.81 5.70
C LEU A 91 3.56 -7.79 6.60
N PRO A 92 4.91 -7.72 6.70
CA PRO A 92 5.65 -8.56 7.63
C PRO A 92 5.15 -8.38 9.06
N SER A 93 4.82 -9.47 9.74
CA SER A 93 4.23 -9.50 11.07
C SER A 93 2.94 -8.67 11.20
N GLY A 94 2.29 -8.33 10.09
CA GLY A 94 1.10 -7.49 10.08
C GLY A 94 1.32 -6.05 10.54
N ARG A 95 2.55 -5.55 10.46
CA ARG A 95 2.91 -4.26 11.10
C ARG A 95 2.67 -3.09 10.17
N ILE A 96 1.80 -2.19 10.64
CA ILE A 96 1.55 -0.88 10.05
C ILE A 96 1.31 0.10 11.22
N ALA A 97 1.82 1.32 11.11
CA ALA A 97 1.69 2.33 12.15
C ALA A 97 0.98 3.56 11.62
N TYR A 98 -0.06 3.98 12.32
CA TYR A 98 -0.86 5.17 11.98
C TYR A 98 -0.60 6.35 12.90
N ASP A 99 0.31 6.20 13.88
CA ASP A 99 0.66 7.24 14.85
C ASP A 99 1.77 8.16 14.38
N VAL A 100 2.09 8.13 13.09
CA VAL A 100 3.10 8.98 12.45
C VAL A 100 2.44 10.13 11.70
N ARG A 101 3.20 11.23 11.52
CA ARG A 101 2.78 12.40 10.77
C ARG A 101 3.82 12.75 9.70
N PRO A 102 3.41 13.42 8.62
CA PRO A 102 4.37 13.93 7.65
C PRO A 102 5.45 14.76 8.36
N GLY A 103 6.71 14.46 8.08
CA GLY A 103 7.83 15.19 8.68
C GLY A 103 8.40 14.58 9.95
N ASP A 104 7.95 13.41 10.39
CA ASP A 104 8.40 12.74 11.63
C ASP A 104 9.83 12.15 11.53
N GLY A 105 10.74 12.86 10.88
CA GLY A 105 12.15 12.49 10.85
C GLY A 105 12.52 11.39 9.88
N GLN A 106 11.57 10.82 9.16
CA GLN A 106 11.82 9.82 8.13
C GLN A 106 11.52 10.42 6.76
N PRO A 107 12.42 10.25 5.78
CA PRO A 107 12.11 10.71 4.43
C PRO A 107 10.95 9.91 3.85
N VAL A 108 9.99 10.62 3.25
CA VAL A 108 8.91 9.98 2.51
C VAL A 108 9.47 9.47 1.19
N GLY A 109 9.28 8.18 0.93
CA GLY A 109 9.76 7.58 -0.29
C GLY A 109 11.23 7.20 -0.28
N ALA A 110 11.79 7.07 0.88
CA ALA A 110 13.18 6.62 1.00
C ALA A 110 13.37 5.15 0.57
#